data_7ab940d2cb9f177536edf3ab0e14ae5c
#
_entry.id   7ab940d2cb9f177536edf3ab0e14ae5c
#
_cell.length_a   1.000
_cell.length_b   1.000
_cell.length_c   1.000
_cell.angle_alpha   90.00
_cell.angle_beta   90.00
_cell.angle_gamma   90.00
#
_symmetry.space_group_name_H-M   'P 1'
#
loop_
_entity.id
_entity.type
_entity.pdbx_description
1 polymer ?
#
loop_
_entity_poly.entity_id
_entity_poly.type
_entity_poly.pdbx_seq_one_letter_code
_entity_poly.pdbx_strand_id
1 'polypeptide(L)'
;VAVLYFIVIFGCLFGLGYFLIDDIFPKFGINIKSDSFSFAGYTQEVLIATFKFFIYALLYFVIQEWLKTQQSLKNSEVERLKAEDLKNKKEIENIKYQYAFLRSQINPHFLYNTLNVFFSQALKVSEPLAENILKLSDLMRYALDNSDENNGKIQFQKELDQLQRVIDIQQMRFSDRKQIRLMIDGEIKDQKIPPLSLITIVENSFKYGDLNDPEHPLEINISVTDEMVSVDLKNKKRKNTSEILSNNIGINNLKQRLDYSFAGKYQLDIRDLENFYHLHLRIQQ
;
A
#
# COMPACT_ATOMS: atom_id res chain seq x y z
N VAL A 1 -11.78 53.05 17.25
CA VAL A 1 -11.37 53.23 18.67
C VAL A 1 -9.85 53.24 18.76
N ALA A 2 -9.09 52.24 18.26
CA ALA A 2 -7.63 52.17 18.33
C ALA A 2 -6.93 53.39 17.69
N VAL A 3 -7.40 53.85 16.53
CA VAL A 3 -6.86 55.04 15.82
C VAL A 3 -7.04 56.31 16.64
N LEU A 4 -8.19 56.46 17.29
CA LEU A 4 -8.45 57.61 18.15
C LEU A 4 -7.53 57.63 19.36
N TYR A 5 -7.32 56.49 20.02
CA TYR A 5 -6.35 56.35 21.11
C TYR A 5 -4.93 56.70 20.67
N PHE A 6 -4.54 56.23 19.51
CA PHE A 6 -3.22 56.53 18.94
C PHE A 6 -3.02 58.02 18.71
N ILE A 7 -4.01 58.72 18.12
CA ILE A 7 -3.95 60.17 17.88
C ILE A 7 -3.83 60.93 19.20
N VAL A 8 -4.60 60.56 20.23
CA VAL A 8 -4.57 61.19 21.53
C VAL A 8 -3.22 60.96 22.22
N ILE A 9 -2.74 59.72 22.27
CA ILE A 9 -1.43 59.40 22.89
C ILE A 9 -0.30 60.13 22.17
N PHE A 10 -0.33 60.12 20.84
CA PHE A 10 0.66 60.82 20.03
C PHE A 10 0.65 62.31 20.28
N GLY A 11 -0.52 62.95 20.31
CA GLY A 11 -0.67 64.37 20.60
C GLY A 11 -0.13 64.73 21.98
N CYS A 12 -0.41 63.91 22.99
CA CYS A 12 0.12 64.07 24.34
C CYS A 12 1.66 63.95 24.40
N LEU A 13 2.23 62.95 23.79
CA LEU A 13 3.66 62.71 23.73
C LEU A 13 4.39 63.81 22.95
N PHE A 14 3.81 64.26 21.85
CA PHE A 14 4.32 65.36 21.04
C PHE A 14 4.34 66.66 21.84
N GLY A 15 3.20 66.99 22.47
CA GLY A 15 3.09 68.21 23.32
C GLY A 15 4.02 68.16 24.51
N LEU A 16 4.14 67.02 25.20
CA LEU A 16 5.05 66.81 26.30
C LEU A 16 6.53 67.01 25.89
N GLY A 17 6.90 66.36 24.77
CA GLY A 17 8.24 66.45 24.22
C GLY A 17 8.62 67.89 23.87
N TYR A 18 7.70 68.64 23.22
CA TYR A 18 7.92 70.07 22.94
C TYR A 18 8.04 70.90 24.17
N PHE A 19 7.15 70.68 25.15
CA PHE A 19 7.18 71.41 26.45
C PHE A 19 8.49 71.17 27.25
N LEU A 20 8.98 69.93 27.26
CA LEU A 20 10.24 69.57 27.90
C LEU A 20 11.42 70.30 27.24
N ILE A 21 11.46 70.37 25.93
CA ILE A 21 12.55 71.02 25.17
C ILE A 21 12.49 72.54 25.29
N ASP A 22 11.28 73.14 25.32
CA ASP A 22 11.10 74.56 25.27
C ASP A 22 11.14 75.24 26.67
N ASP A 23 10.50 74.58 27.65
CA ASP A 23 10.30 75.20 28.98
C ASP A 23 11.13 74.60 30.12
N ILE A 24 11.34 73.28 30.11
CA ILE A 24 11.94 72.58 31.25
C ILE A 24 13.45 72.50 31.15
N PHE A 25 14.02 71.96 30.06
CA PHE A 25 15.46 71.76 29.93
C PHE A 25 16.29 73.06 30.00
N PRO A 26 15.85 74.18 29.43
CA PRO A 26 16.56 75.45 29.59
C PRO A 26 16.69 75.91 31.06
N LYS A 27 15.70 75.69 31.93
CA LYS A 27 15.71 75.99 33.33
C LYS A 27 16.78 75.26 34.14
N PHE A 28 17.19 74.09 33.63
CA PHE A 28 18.26 73.27 34.22
C PHE A 28 19.62 73.51 33.54
N GLY A 29 19.73 74.50 32.67
CA GLY A 29 20.97 74.81 31.93
C GLY A 29 21.25 73.83 30.80
N ILE A 30 20.27 72.91 30.41
CA ILE A 30 20.39 71.98 29.36
C ILE A 30 19.79 72.62 28.09
N ASN A 31 20.65 73.09 27.20
CA ASN A 31 20.22 73.69 25.94
C ASN A 31 20.29 72.66 24.80
N ILE A 32 19.16 72.02 24.52
CA ILE A 32 19.03 71.02 23.42
C ILE A 32 18.74 71.71 22.07
N LYS A 33 18.30 73.03 22.15
CA LYS A 33 18.03 73.80 20.93
C LYS A 33 19.34 74.19 20.27
N SER A 34 19.54 73.82 19.02
CA SER A 34 20.55 74.47 18.17
C SER A 34 20.05 75.84 17.73
N ASP A 35 20.94 76.70 17.28
CA ASP A 35 20.61 78.07 16.76
C ASP A 35 19.61 77.99 15.56
N SER A 36 19.45 76.83 14.96
CA SER A 36 18.52 76.53 13.83
C SER A 36 17.23 75.84 14.25
N PHE A 37 16.96 75.70 15.59
CA PHE A 37 15.74 75.06 16.04
C PHE A 37 14.50 75.86 15.65
N SER A 38 13.62 75.19 14.84
CA SER A 38 12.32 75.75 14.49
C SER A 38 11.21 74.78 14.83
N PHE A 39 10.06 75.33 15.25
CA PHE A 39 8.87 74.51 15.49
C PHE A 39 8.48 73.65 14.25
N ALA A 40 8.63 74.23 13.07
CA ALA A 40 8.35 73.51 11.82
C ALA A 40 9.30 72.35 11.58
N GLY A 41 10.60 72.50 11.88
CA GLY A 41 11.58 71.38 11.78
C GLY A 41 11.27 70.23 12.73
N TYR A 42 10.98 70.59 14.02
CA TYR A 42 10.59 69.58 15.02
C TYR A 42 9.33 68.80 14.62
N THR A 43 8.27 69.48 14.13
CA THR A 43 7.05 68.86 13.71
C THR A 43 7.31 67.91 12.54
N GLN A 44 8.14 68.29 11.58
CA GLN A 44 8.48 67.48 10.44
C GLN A 44 9.23 66.20 10.86
N GLU A 45 10.25 66.29 11.74
CA GLU A 45 10.99 65.12 12.22
C GLU A 45 10.09 64.13 12.98
N VAL A 46 9.23 64.63 13.87
CA VAL A 46 8.31 63.83 14.64
C VAL A 46 7.29 63.14 13.74
N LEU A 47 6.75 63.82 12.72
CA LEU A 47 5.86 63.24 11.75
C LEU A 47 6.52 62.11 10.97
N ILE A 48 7.76 62.31 10.50
CA ILE A 48 8.52 61.28 9.76
C ILE A 48 8.77 60.06 10.65
N ALA A 49 9.20 60.26 11.89
CA ALA A 49 9.44 59.19 12.85
C ALA A 49 8.15 58.40 13.12
N THR A 50 7.06 59.09 13.37
CA THR A 50 5.73 58.49 13.61
C THR A 50 5.27 57.66 12.40
N PHE A 51 5.43 58.19 11.18
CA PHE A 51 5.06 57.49 9.97
C PHE A 51 5.88 56.21 9.78
N LYS A 52 7.18 56.24 10.11
CA LYS A 52 8.03 55.05 10.10
C LYS A 52 7.51 53.99 11.10
N PHE A 53 7.23 54.38 12.33
CA PHE A 53 6.69 53.46 13.34
C PHE A 53 5.33 52.90 12.95
N PHE A 54 4.48 53.69 12.32
CA PHE A 54 3.19 53.22 11.81
C PHE A 54 3.37 52.15 10.72
N ILE A 55 4.31 52.37 9.78
CA ILE A 55 4.62 51.37 8.74
C ILE A 55 5.15 50.08 9.39
N TYR A 56 6.05 50.20 10.37
CA TYR A 56 6.57 48.97 11.04
C TYR A 56 5.48 48.24 11.81
N ALA A 57 4.57 48.94 12.48
CA ALA A 57 3.45 48.35 13.16
C ALA A 57 2.48 47.62 12.17
N LEU A 58 2.23 48.26 11.03
CA LEU A 58 1.41 47.67 9.97
C LEU A 58 2.04 46.38 9.38
N LEU A 59 3.33 46.45 9.05
CA LEU A 59 4.08 45.30 8.56
C LEU A 59 4.12 44.18 9.59
N TYR A 60 4.36 44.48 10.86
CA TYR A 60 4.32 43.50 11.93
C TYR A 60 2.93 42.81 12.01
N PHE A 61 1.87 43.61 11.98
CA PHE A 61 0.50 43.08 12.00
C PHE A 61 0.22 42.14 10.80
N VAL A 62 0.60 42.57 9.60
CA VAL A 62 0.41 41.78 8.38
C VAL A 62 1.21 40.48 8.45
N ILE A 63 2.46 40.53 8.92
CA ILE A 63 3.31 39.33 9.07
C ILE A 63 2.69 38.38 10.10
N GLN A 64 2.23 38.88 11.25
CA GLN A 64 1.61 38.05 12.28
C GLN A 64 0.34 37.35 11.77
N GLU A 65 -0.52 38.05 11.04
CA GLU A 65 -1.74 37.49 10.48
C GLU A 65 -1.43 36.47 9.40
N TRP A 66 -0.43 36.74 8.57
CA TRP A 66 0.05 35.78 7.56
C TRP A 66 0.61 34.50 8.20
N LEU A 67 1.46 34.62 9.22
CA LEU A 67 2.02 33.47 9.96
C LEU A 67 0.91 32.63 10.61
N LYS A 68 -0.07 33.29 11.24
CA LYS A 68 -1.21 32.63 11.86
C LYS A 68 -2.05 31.84 10.81
N THR A 69 -2.27 32.45 9.65
CA THR A 69 -3.00 31.81 8.55
C THR A 69 -2.22 30.60 8.03
N GLN A 70 -0.91 30.72 7.82
CA GLN A 70 -0.05 29.60 7.39
C GLN A 70 -0.06 28.47 8.40
N GLN A 71 0.01 28.77 9.70
CA GLN A 71 -0.05 27.75 10.74
C GLN A 71 -1.41 27.04 10.78
N SER A 72 -2.51 27.76 10.59
CA SER A 72 -3.87 27.22 10.52
C SER A 72 -4.03 26.28 9.33
N LEU A 73 -3.55 26.68 8.14
CA LEU A 73 -3.58 25.85 6.93
C LEU A 73 -2.78 24.57 7.13
N LYS A 74 -1.56 24.66 7.66
CA LYS A 74 -0.72 23.51 7.94
C LYS A 74 -1.37 22.53 8.93
N ASN A 75 -1.98 23.05 10.00
CA ASN A 75 -2.69 22.22 10.97
C ASN A 75 -3.89 21.49 10.33
N SER A 76 -4.68 22.19 9.50
CA SER A 76 -5.82 21.62 8.78
C SER A 76 -5.37 20.52 7.81
N GLU A 77 -4.25 20.69 7.12
CA GLU A 77 -3.69 19.68 6.22
C GLU A 77 -3.24 18.44 6.98
N VAL A 78 -2.55 18.61 8.12
CA VAL A 78 -2.14 17.49 8.99
C VAL A 78 -3.35 16.73 9.53
N GLU A 79 -4.41 17.43 9.94
CA GLU A 79 -5.64 16.78 10.39
C GLU A 79 -6.32 15.99 9.27
N ARG A 80 -6.36 16.56 8.06
CA ARG A 80 -6.89 15.87 6.87
C ARG A 80 -6.12 14.57 6.57
N LEU A 81 -4.79 14.63 6.56
CA LEU A 81 -3.94 13.45 6.33
C LEU A 81 -4.14 12.37 7.40
N LYS A 82 -4.25 12.78 8.68
CA LYS A 82 -4.56 11.84 9.76
C LYS A 82 -5.93 11.18 9.61
N ALA A 83 -6.94 11.95 9.19
CA ALA A 83 -8.28 11.43 8.98
C ALA A 83 -8.31 10.44 7.80
N GLU A 84 -7.56 10.73 6.72
CA GLU A 84 -7.42 9.85 5.56
C GLU A 84 -6.70 8.54 5.93
N ASP A 85 -5.59 8.62 6.67
CA ASP A 85 -4.86 7.44 7.17
C ASP A 85 -5.74 6.56 8.07
N LEU A 86 -6.51 7.18 8.97
CA LEU A 86 -7.46 6.46 9.83
C LEU A 86 -8.57 5.79 9.01
N LYS A 87 -9.09 6.47 7.98
CA LYS A 87 -10.09 5.90 7.07
C LYS A 87 -9.53 4.68 6.34
N ASN A 88 -8.34 4.79 5.78
CA ASN A 88 -7.68 3.70 5.06
C ASN A 88 -7.42 2.49 5.98
N LYS A 89 -6.98 2.73 7.22
CA LYS A 89 -6.80 1.66 8.23
C LYS A 89 -8.11 0.94 8.54
N LYS A 90 -9.21 1.68 8.73
CA LYS A 90 -10.53 1.09 8.96
C LYS A 90 -11.04 0.30 7.77
N GLU A 91 -10.76 0.76 6.56
CA GLU A 91 -11.15 0.06 5.33
C GLU A 91 -10.40 -1.28 5.19
N ILE A 92 -9.08 -1.27 5.43
CA ILE A 92 -8.26 -2.49 5.47
C ILE A 92 -8.77 -3.46 6.55
N GLU A 93 -9.08 -2.96 7.74
CA GLU A 93 -9.61 -3.78 8.83
C GLU A 93 -10.98 -4.38 8.48
N ASN A 94 -11.86 -3.60 7.85
CA ASN A 94 -13.17 -4.08 7.39
C ASN A 94 -13.02 -5.19 6.34
N ILE A 95 -12.12 -5.03 5.38
CA ILE A 95 -11.81 -6.06 4.39
C ILE A 95 -11.30 -7.34 5.08
N LYS A 96 -10.43 -7.22 6.09
CA LYS A 96 -9.98 -8.36 6.89
C LYS A 96 -11.12 -9.07 7.62
N TYR A 97 -12.04 -8.33 8.22
CA TYR A 97 -13.22 -8.91 8.88
C TYR A 97 -14.15 -9.60 7.89
N GLN A 98 -14.41 -9.00 6.73
CA GLN A 98 -15.21 -9.62 5.68
C GLN A 98 -14.58 -10.92 5.17
N TYR A 99 -13.27 -10.91 4.97
CA TYR A 99 -12.52 -12.10 4.56
C TYR A 99 -12.58 -13.20 5.63
N ALA A 100 -12.34 -12.86 6.89
CA ALA A 100 -12.43 -13.79 8.01
C ALA A 100 -13.86 -14.36 8.17
N PHE A 101 -14.89 -13.52 7.97
CA PHE A 101 -16.29 -13.96 8.00
C PHE A 101 -16.60 -14.93 6.86
N LEU A 102 -16.24 -14.62 5.63
CA LEU A 102 -16.42 -15.51 4.46
C LEU A 102 -15.71 -16.84 4.67
N ARG A 103 -14.49 -16.80 5.21
CA ARG A 103 -13.72 -18.00 5.54
C ARG A 103 -14.39 -18.84 6.64
N SER A 104 -14.97 -18.21 7.67
CA SER A 104 -15.65 -18.91 8.76
C SER A 104 -16.91 -19.65 8.31
N GLN A 105 -17.49 -19.29 7.17
CA GLN A 105 -18.64 -20.01 6.59
C GLN A 105 -18.25 -21.39 6.05
N ILE A 106 -16.95 -21.59 5.75
CA ILE A 106 -16.41 -22.92 5.45
C ILE A 106 -15.95 -23.50 6.80
N ASN A 107 -16.60 -24.53 7.28
CA ASN A 107 -16.15 -25.22 8.49
C ASN A 107 -14.96 -26.18 8.11
N PRO A 108 -13.71 -25.81 8.41
CA PRO A 108 -12.55 -26.63 8.03
C PRO A 108 -12.60 -28.01 8.68
N HIS A 109 -13.01 -28.03 9.93
CA HIS A 109 -13.08 -29.27 10.70
C HIS A 109 -14.12 -30.28 10.12
N PHE A 110 -15.27 -29.78 9.70
CA PHE A 110 -16.26 -30.62 9.02
C PHE A 110 -15.72 -31.19 7.71
N LEU A 111 -15.04 -30.34 6.94
CA LEU A 111 -14.47 -30.76 5.66
C LEU A 111 -13.39 -31.83 5.84
N TYR A 112 -12.48 -31.64 6.79
CA TYR A 112 -11.45 -32.64 7.10
C TYR A 112 -12.05 -33.96 7.60
N ASN A 113 -13.01 -33.90 8.47
CA ASN A 113 -13.66 -35.10 8.99
C ASN A 113 -14.36 -35.87 7.85
N THR A 114 -15.01 -35.17 6.94
CA THR A 114 -15.67 -35.79 5.78
C THR A 114 -14.63 -36.44 4.85
N LEU A 115 -13.54 -35.75 4.55
CA LEU A 115 -12.45 -36.31 3.73
C LEU A 115 -11.78 -37.51 4.41
N ASN A 116 -11.60 -37.52 5.72
CA ASN A 116 -11.07 -38.65 6.47
C ASN A 116 -12.01 -39.87 6.41
N VAL A 117 -13.32 -39.66 6.45
CA VAL A 117 -14.30 -40.73 6.27
C VAL A 117 -14.18 -41.31 4.84
N PHE A 118 -14.11 -40.49 3.82
CA PHE A 118 -13.91 -40.91 2.44
C PHE A 118 -12.58 -41.65 2.24
N PHE A 119 -11.50 -41.16 2.84
CA PHE A 119 -10.22 -41.85 2.87
C PHE A 119 -10.32 -43.26 3.42
N SER A 120 -10.96 -43.41 4.60
CA SER A 120 -11.13 -44.71 5.26
C SER A 120 -11.97 -45.67 4.44
N GLN A 121 -12.96 -45.19 3.70
CA GLN A 121 -13.77 -46.00 2.80
C GLN A 121 -12.99 -46.39 1.54
N ALA A 122 -12.24 -45.42 0.97
CA ALA A 122 -11.44 -45.64 -0.23
C ALA A 122 -10.31 -46.67 -0.02
N LEU A 123 -9.70 -46.72 1.16
CA LEU A 123 -8.68 -47.72 1.53
C LEU A 123 -9.16 -49.18 1.35
N LYS A 124 -10.46 -49.40 1.52
CA LYS A 124 -11.06 -50.75 1.34
C LYS A 124 -11.29 -51.12 -0.11
N VAL A 125 -11.27 -50.13 -1.01
CA VAL A 125 -11.64 -50.32 -2.43
C VAL A 125 -10.44 -50.15 -3.37
N SER A 126 -9.62 -49.09 -3.09
CA SER A 126 -8.49 -48.76 -3.94
C SER A 126 -7.51 -47.88 -3.17
N GLU A 127 -6.30 -48.38 -2.93
CA GLU A 127 -5.22 -47.64 -2.31
C GLU A 127 -4.86 -46.35 -3.07
N PRO A 128 -4.75 -46.34 -4.42
CA PRO A 128 -4.51 -45.08 -5.15
C PRO A 128 -5.64 -44.06 -4.99
N LEU A 129 -6.90 -44.49 -4.87
CA LEU A 129 -8.01 -43.55 -4.58
C LEU A 129 -7.90 -42.96 -3.19
N ALA A 130 -7.54 -43.75 -2.19
CA ALA A 130 -7.32 -43.28 -0.82
C ALA A 130 -6.20 -42.26 -0.77
N GLU A 131 -5.05 -42.53 -1.41
CA GLU A 131 -3.95 -41.54 -1.47
C GLU A 131 -4.39 -40.19 -2.08
N ASN A 132 -5.24 -40.25 -3.13
CA ASN A 132 -5.75 -39.02 -3.76
C ASN A 132 -6.64 -38.20 -2.83
N ILE A 133 -7.48 -38.89 -2.04
CA ILE A 133 -8.32 -38.21 -1.03
C ILE A 133 -7.46 -37.61 0.06
N LEU A 134 -6.37 -38.26 0.46
CA LEU A 134 -5.43 -37.73 1.43
C LEU A 134 -4.72 -36.47 0.88
N LYS A 135 -4.22 -36.52 -0.36
CA LYS A 135 -3.61 -35.36 -1.04
C LYS A 135 -4.60 -34.17 -1.12
N LEU A 136 -5.87 -34.44 -1.42
CA LEU A 136 -6.92 -33.44 -1.44
C LEU A 136 -7.15 -32.84 -0.03
N SER A 137 -7.18 -33.68 0.99
CA SER A 137 -7.34 -33.25 2.39
C SER A 137 -6.21 -32.32 2.82
N ASP A 138 -4.96 -32.66 2.49
CA ASP A 138 -3.79 -31.85 2.78
C ASP A 138 -3.82 -30.50 2.04
N LEU A 139 -4.24 -30.50 0.76
CA LEU A 139 -4.39 -29.27 -0.02
C LEU A 139 -5.44 -28.35 0.59
N MET A 140 -6.58 -28.89 1.01
CA MET A 140 -7.66 -28.13 1.66
C MET A 140 -7.19 -27.56 3.01
N ARG A 141 -6.45 -28.34 3.79
CA ARG A 141 -5.83 -27.87 5.03
C ARG A 141 -4.89 -26.68 4.75
N TYR A 142 -4.01 -26.85 3.80
CA TYR A 142 -3.10 -25.80 3.38
C TYR A 142 -3.82 -24.50 2.96
N ALA A 143 -4.88 -24.63 2.16
CA ALA A 143 -5.68 -23.49 1.70
C ALA A 143 -6.40 -22.76 2.83
N LEU A 144 -6.82 -23.48 3.87
CA LEU A 144 -7.59 -22.93 4.97
C LEU A 144 -6.75 -22.45 6.17
N ASP A 145 -5.58 -23.02 6.43
CA ASP A 145 -4.78 -22.72 7.62
C ASP A 145 -3.76 -21.57 7.44
N ASN A 146 -3.28 -21.31 6.22
CA ASN A 146 -2.08 -20.47 6.01
C ASN A 146 -2.32 -18.96 5.75
N SER A 147 -3.45 -18.39 6.12
CA SER A 147 -3.79 -17.01 5.71
C SER A 147 -3.33 -15.89 6.64
N ASP A 148 -2.93 -16.16 7.89
CA ASP A 148 -2.73 -15.09 8.90
C ASP A 148 -1.31 -14.95 9.47
N GLU A 149 -0.40 -15.88 9.21
CA GLU A 149 0.96 -15.82 9.73
C GLU A 149 1.92 -15.12 8.78
N ASN A 150 2.75 -14.21 9.28
CA ASN A 150 3.83 -13.52 8.56
C ASN A 150 3.46 -12.55 7.43
N ASN A 151 2.48 -11.64 7.64
CA ASN A 151 2.11 -10.62 6.64
C ASN A 151 1.68 -11.21 5.28
N GLY A 152 0.98 -12.34 5.29
CA GLY A 152 0.50 -12.98 4.08
C GLY A 152 1.59 -13.62 3.24
N LYS A 153 2.72 -14.00 3.84
CA LYS A 153 3.84 -14.66 3.15
C LYS A 153 4.11 -16.04 3.78
N ILE A 154 4.43 -16.99 2.94
CA ILE A 154 4.87 -18.34 3.36
C ILE A 154 6.20 -18.69 2.70
N GLN A 155 6.89 -19.70 3.22
CA GLN A 155 8.10 -20.22 2.60
C GLN A 155 7.78 -20.79 1.22
N PHE A 156 8.62 -20.46 0.24
CA PHE A 156 8.45 -20.90 -1.15
C PHE A 156 8.44 -22.42 -1.26
N GLN A 157 9.25 -23.13 -0.46
CA GLN A 157 9.26 -24.60 -0.44
C GLN A 157 7.88 -25.19 -0.14
N LYS A 158 7.12 -24.61 0.80
CA LYS A 158 5.76 -25.10 1.11
C LYS A 158 4.80 -24.95 -0.07
N GLU A 159 4.88 -23.86 -0.83
CA GLU A 159 4.08 -23.67 -2.05
C GLU A 159 4.46 -24.69 -3.13
N LEU A 160 5.75 -24.94 -3.28
CA LEU A 160 6.25 -25.90 -4.25
C LEU A 160 5.80 -27.33 -3.93
N ASP A 161 5.84 -27.74 -2.66
CA ASP A 161 5.34 -29.04 -2.22
C ASP A 161 3.85 -29.20 -2.54
N GLN A 162 3.05 -28.16 -2.37
CA GLN A 162 1.64 -28.18 -2.72
C GLN A 162 1.42 -28.19 -4.24
N LEU A 163 2.21 -27.43 -5.00
CA LEU A 163 2.19 -27.47 -6.45
C LEU A 163 2.46 -28.89 -6.96
N GLN A 164 3.47 -29.57 -6.42
CA GLN A 164 3.78 -30.94 -6.81
C GLN A 164 2.61 -31.89 -6.56
N ARG A 165 1.94 -31.78 -5.40
CA ARG A 165 0.74 -32.58 -5.09
C ARG A 165 -0.41 -32.35 -6.07
N VAL A 166 -0.64 -31.07 -6.45
CA VAL A 166 -1.66 -30.74 -7.46
C VAL A 166 -1.32 -31.32 -8.81
N ILE A 167 -0.05 -31.25 -9.23
CA ILE A 167 0.44 -31.84 -10.47
C ILE A 167 0.22 -33.37 -10.46
N ASP A 168 0.58 -34.04 -9.37
CA ASP A 168 0.41 -35.49 -9.21
C ASP A 168 -1.08 -35.89 -9.37
N ILE A 169 -1.99 -35.16 -8.71
CA ILE A 169 -3.44 -35.40 -8.82
C ILE A 169 -3.91 -35.23 -10.29
N GLN A 170 -3.41 -34.21 -10.96
CA GLN A 170 -3.80 -33.96 -12.36
C GLN A 170 -3.19 -35.01 -13.32
N GLN A 171 -1.95 -35.45 -13.12
CA GLN A 171 -1.30 -36.45 -13.95
C GLN A 171 -2.04 -37.82 -13.93
N MET A 172 -2.65 -38.18 -12.82
CA MET A 172 -3.48 -39.39 -12.73
C MET A 172 -4.66 -39.40 -13.70
N ARG A 173 -5.17 -38.22 -14.10
CA ARG A 173 -6.26 -38.10 -15.07
C ARG A 173 -5.84 -38.42 -16.51
N PHE A 174 -4.54 -38.41 -16.81
CA PHE A 174 -4.00 -38.47 -18.16
C PHE A 174 -3.29 -39.80 -18.48
N SER A 175 -3.54 -40.87 -17.69
CA SER A 175 -3.10 -42.25 -17.97
C SER A 175 -1.66 -42.32 -18.51
N ASP A 176 -0.65 -42.04 -17.69
CA ASP A 176 0.79 -42.15 -17.97
C ASP A 176 1.40 -41.21 -19.03
N ARG A 177 0.65 -40.32 -19.64
CA ARG A 177 1.20 -39.33 -20.55
C ARG A 177 1.66 -38.14 -19.72
N LYS A 178 2.98 -37.95 -19.59
CA LYS A 178 3.59 -36.77 -18.92
C LYS A 178 3.30 -35.51 -19.74
N GLN A 179 2.22 -34.83 -19.41
CA GLN A 179 1.78 -33.64 -20.14
C GLN A 179 2.16 -32.35 -19.38
N ILE A 180 2.81 -32.48 -18.21
CA ILE A 180 3.27 -31.38 -17.36
C ILE A 180 4.76 -31.57 -17.19
N ARG A 181 5.50 -30.52 -17.52
CA ARG A 181 6.95 -30.44 -17.33
C ARG A 181 7.25 -29.35 -16.31
N LEU A 182 7.69 -29.74 -15.11
CA LEU A 182 8.16 -28.83 -14.06
C LEU A 182 9.68 -28.85 -14.04
N MET A 183 10.31 -27.70 -14.21
CA MET A 183 11.75 -27.50 -14.08
C MET A 183 12.02 -26.46 -13.01
N ILE A 184 12.96 -26.76 -12.11
CA ILE A 184 13.36 -25.89 -11.02
C ILE A 184 14.85 -25.70 -11.12
N ASP A 185 15.29 -24.45 -11.19
CA ASP A 185 16.68 -24.04 -11.23
C ASP A 185 17.01 -23.12 -10.05
N GLY A 186 18.13 -23.38 -9.38
CA GLY A 186 18.57 -22.65 -8.19
C GLY A 186 18.27 -23.37 -6.88
N GLU A 187 18.75 -22.79 -5.79
CA GLU A 187 18.63 -23.33 -4.44
C GLU A 187 17.50 -22.62 -3.68
N ILE A 188 16.56 -23.40 -3.14
CA ILE A 188 15.47 -22.88 -2.32
C ILE A 188 15.95 -22.82 -0.87
N LYS A 189 15.89 -21.61 -0.28
CA LYS A 189 16.28 -21.33 1.12
C LYS A 189 15.09 -20.72 1.86
N ASP A 190 15.19 -19.40 2.13
CA ASP A 190 14.21 -18.65 2.91
C ASP A 190 13.27 -17.77 2.05
N GLN A 191 13.26 -17.97 0.72
CA GLN A 191 12.42 -17.20 -0.16
C GLN A 191 10.95 -17.40 0.20
N LYS A 192 10.17 -16.32 0.01
CA LYS A 192 8.76 -16.28 0.38
C LYS A 192 7.88 -15.94 -0.81
N ILE A 193 6.62 -16.36 -0.74
CA ILE A 193 5.60 -16.10 -1.73
C ILE A 193 4.24 -15.97 -1.02
N PRO A 194 3.24 -15.26 -1.58
CA PRO A 194 1.89 -15.35 -1.03
C PRO A 194 1.34 -16.78 -1.15
N PRO A 195 0.57 -17.27 -0.17
CA PRO A 195 0.00 -18.61 -0.21
C PRO A 195 -0.93 -18.80 -1.42
N LEU A 196 -1.00 -20.02 -1.96
CA LEU A 196 -1.79 -20.41 -3.12
C LEU A 196 -1.42 -19.69 -4.43
N SER A 197 -0.24 -19.06 -4.52
CA SER A 197 0.19 -18.35 -5.73
C SER A 197 0.47 -19.31 -6.89
N LEU A 198 1.31 -20.31 -6.65
CA LEU A 198 1.67 -21.29 -7.67
C LEU A 198 0.45 -22.11 -8.11
N ILE A 199 -0.39 -22.50 -7.15
CA ILE A 199 -1.63 -23.24 -7.43
C ILE A 199 -2.56 -22.40 -8.30
N THR A 200 -2.75 -21.12 -7.99
CA THR A 200 -3.61 -20.21 -8.76
C THR A 200 -3.11 -20.05 -10.22
N ILE A 201 -1.79 -19.95 -10.40
CA ILE A 201 -1.17 -19.83 -11.72
C ILE A 201 -1.43 -21.08 -12.55
N VAL A 202 -1.22 -22.25 -11.97
CA VAL A 202 -1.31 -23.54 -12.67
C VAL A 202 -2.78 -23.98 -12.89
N GLU A 203 -3.69 -23.62 -11.98
CA GLU A 203 -5.12 -23.90 -12.10
C GLU A 203 -5.70 -23.36 -13.41
N ASN A 204 -5.31 -22.16 -13.81
CA ASN A 204 -5.74 -21.58 -15.09
C ASN A 204 -5.32 -22.45 -16.27
N SER A 205 -4.10 -23.00 -16.24
CA SER A 205 -3.62 -23.89 -17.29
C SER A 205 -4.36 -25.24 -17.31
N PHE A 206 -4.74 -25.78 -16.16
CA PHE A 206 -5.57 -26.98 -16.07
C PHE A 206 -6.98 -26.74 -16.60
N LYS A 207 -7.52 -25.56 -16.39
CA LYS A 207 -8.88 -25.23 -16.79
C LYS A 207 -8.99 -24.91 -18.28
N TYR A 208 -8.04 -24.18 -18.84
CA TYR A 208 -8.11 -23.61 -20.18
C TYR A 208 -7.09 -24.19 -21.15
N GLY A 209 -6.09 -24.93 -20.66
CA GLY A 209 -5.03 -25.51 -21.44
C GLY A 209 -5.47 -26.81 -22.14
N ASP A 210 -4.88 -27.09 -23.30
CA ASP A 210 -4.93 -28.38 -23.97
C ASP A 210 -3.81 -29.28 -23.44
N LEU A 211 -4.11 -29.98 -22.37
CA LEU A 211 -3.15 -30.86 -21.71
C LEU A 211 -3.10 -32.29 -22.38
N ASN A 212 -3.84 -32.51 -23.45
CA ASN A 212 -3.82 -33.77 -24.18
C ASN A 212 -2.84 -33.78 -25.35
N ASP A 213 -2.21 -32.64 -25.63
CA ASP A 213 -1.24 -32.52 -26.69
C ASP A 213 0.18 -32.86 -26.19
N PRO A 214 0.75 -34.00 -26.57
CA PRO A 214 2.07 -34.43 -26.14
C PRO A 214 3.21 -33.60 -26.74
N GLU A 215 2.96 -32.88 -27.84
CA GLU A 215 3.95 -31.99 -28.46
C GLU A 215 4.06 -30.67 -27.75
N HIS A 216 3.00 -30.23 -27.03
CA HIS A 216 2.93 -28.99 -26.32
C HIS A 216 2.50 -29.17 -24.84
N PRO A 217 3.33 -29.80 -24.00
CA PRO A 217 3.02 -30.00 -22.60
C PRO A 217 2.89 -28.66 -21.89
N LEU A 218 2.20 -28.62 -20.74
CA LEU A 218 2.28 -27.53 -19.82
C LEU A 218 3.72 -27.41 -19.30
N GLU A 219 4.38 -26.30 -19.61
CA GLU A 219 5.74 -26.02 -19.15
C GLU A 219 5.69 -25.05 -17.96
N ILE A 220 6.32 -25.42 -16.85
CA ILE A 220 6.44 -24.61 -15.64
C ILE A 220 7.94 -24.53 -15.33
N ASN A 221 8.54 -23.36 -15.52
CA ASN A 221 9.95 -23.12 -15.25
C ASN A 221 10.04 -22.19 -14.04
N ILE A 222 10.73 -22.62 -13.02
CA ILE A 222 10.93 -21.88 -11.78
C ILE A 222 12.43 -21.63 -11.63
N SER A 223 12.83 -20.36 -11.49
CA SER A 223 14.21 -20.00 -11.16
C SER A 223 14.24 -19.27 -9.82
N VAL A 224 15.13 -19.71 -8.95
CA VAL A 224 15.25 -19.21 -7.57
C VAL A 224 16.69 -18.74 -7.32
N THR A 225 16.80 -17.51 -6.85
CA THR A 225 18.05 -16.93 -6.34
C THR A 225 17.81 -16.40 -4.93
N ASP A 226 18.88 -15.98 -4.24
CA ASP A 226 18.74 -15.38 -2.90
C ASP A 226 17.86 -14.11 -2.91
N GLU A 227 17.82 -13.37 -4.03
CA GLU A 227 17.12 -12.09 -4.16
C GLU A 227 15.79 -12.19 -4.93
N MET A 228 15.53 -13.27 -5.66
CA MET A 228 14.41 -13.32 -6.59
C MET A 228 13.86 -14.73 -6.77
N VAL A 229 12.54 -14.82 -6.86
CA VAL A 229 11.82 -15.98 -7.36
C VAL A 229 11.16 -15.60 -8.69
N SER A 230 11.41 -16.39 -9.74
CA SER A 230 10.79 -16.25 -11.06
C SER A 230 10.03 -17.50 -11.43
N VAL A 231 8.81 -17.34 -11.89
CA VAL A 231 7.95 -18.43 -12.37
C VAL A 231 7.50 -18.09 -13.77
N ASP A 232 7.83 -18.97 -14.70
CA ASP A 232 7.46 -18.86 -16.10
C ASP A 232 6.58 -20.05 -16.46
N LEU A 233 5.36 -19.79 -16.95
CA LEU A 233 4.39 -20.79 -17.29
C LEU A 233 3.92 -20.60 -18.72
N LYS A 234 3.92 -21.69 -19.50
CA LYS A 234 3.45 -21.71 -20.88
C LYS A 234 2.57 -22.93 -21.11
N ASN A 235 1.37 -22.70 -21.67
CA ASN A 235 0.50 -23.79 -22.12
C ASN A 235 -0.18 -23.47 -23.45
N LYS A 236 -0.48 -24.50 -24.21
CA LYS A 236 -1.35 -24.44 -25.39
C LYS A 236 -2.80 -24.30 -24.94
N LYS A 237 -3.58 -23.43 -25.59
CA LYS A 237 -5.01 -23.28 -25.32
C LYS A 237 -5.84 -24.36 -25.95
N ARG A 238 -6.91 -24.74 -25.27
CA ARG A 238 -7.89 -25.69 -25.84
C ARG A 238 -8.70 -24.97 -26.94
N LYS A 239 -8.86 -25.63 -28.09
CA LYS A 239 -9.77 -25.18 -29.15
C LYS A 239 -11.20 -25.21 -28.60
N ASN A 240 -11.97 -24.17 -28.78
CA ASN A 240 -13.36 -23.97 -28.29
C ASN A 240 -13.53 -23.47 -26.85
N THR A 241 -12.59 -22.72 -26.31
CA THR A 241 -12.73 -22.10 -25.00
C THR A 241 -13.45 -20.74 -25.03
N SER A 242 -13.96 -20.34 -26.21
CA SER A 242 -14.58 -19.01 -26.44
C SER A 242 -15.86 -18.72 -25.65
N GLU A 243 -16.50 -19.75 -25.05
CA GLU A 243 -17.74 -19.58 -24.27
C GLU A 243 -17.54 -19.58 -22.74
N ILE A 244 -16.36 -19.92 -22.26
CA ILE A 244 -16.10 -19.84 -20.82
C ILE A 244 -15.62 -18.41 -20.55
N LEU A 245 -16.54 -17.51 -20.20
CA LEU A 245 -16.23 -16.20 -19.61
C LEU A 245 -15.20 -16.43 -18.49
N SER A 246 -13.93 -16.20 -18.80
CA SER A 246 -12.88 -16.22 -17.79
C SER A 246 -13.10 -15.00 -16.91
N ASN A 247 -13.88 -15.18 -15.86
CA ASN A 247 -13.86 -14.25 -14.74
C ASN A 247 -12.44 -14.33 -14.17
N ASN A 248 -11.51 -13.54 -14.60
CA ASN A 248 -10.10 -13.50 -14.16
C ASN A 248 -9.95 -13.36 -12.63
N ILE A 249 -10.91 -13.94 -11.87
CA ILE A 249 -11.02 -13.90 -10.42
C ILE A 249 -9.74 -14.45 -9.77
N GLY A 250 -9.24 -15.60 -10.25
CA GLY A 250 -8.02 -16.20 -9.69
C GLY A 250 -6.82 -15.28 -9.84
N ILE A 251 -6.60 -14.75 -11.04
CA ILE A 251 -5.47 -13.82 -11.30
C ILE A 251 -5.63 -12.50 -10.56
N ASN A 252 -6.85 -11.97 -10.49
CA ASN A 252 -7.10 -10.75 -9.71
C ASN A 252 -6.85 -10.97 -8.22
N ASN A 253 -7.25 -12.11 -7.67
CA ASN A 253 -6.95 -12.49 -6.29
C ASN A 253 -5.45 -12.68 -6.05
N LEU A 254 -4.74 -13.26 -7.03
CA LEU A 254 -3.27 -13.36 -6.99
C LEU A 254 -2.62 -11.98 -6.95
N LYS A 255 -3.04 -11.05 -7.82
CA LYS A 255 -2.56 -9.66 -7.82
C LYS A 255 -2.79 -8.98 -6.48
N GLN A 256 -3.99 -9.06 -5.92
CA GLN A 256 -4.29 -8.46 -4.61
C GLN A 256 -3.40 -9.02 -3.49
N ARG A 257 -3.12 -10.34 -3.50
CA ARG A 257 -2.21 -10.95 -2.52
C ARG A 257 -0.76 -10.49 -2.73
N LEU A 258 -0.31 -10.36 -3.98
CA LEU A 258 1.01 -9.82 -4.31
C LEU A 258 1.13 -8.35 -3.91
N ASP A 259 0.12 -7.53 -4.17
CA ASP A 259 0.08 -6.12 -3.75
C ASP A 259 0.15 -5.99 -2.23
N TYR A 260 -0.56 -6.85 -1.50
CA TYR A 260 -0.52 -6.85 -0.03
C TYR A 260 0.84 -7.27 0.53
N SER A 261 1.43 -8.35 -0.02
CA SER A 261 2.62 -8.97 0.55
C SER A 261 3.93 -8.43 -0.02
N PHE A 262 3.93 -7.98 -1.28
CA PHE A 262 5.13 -7.59 -2.05
C PHE A 262 4.90 -6.29 -2.83
N ALA A 263 4.24 -5.30 -2.24
CA ALA A 263 3.95 -4.01 -2.89
C ALA A 263 5.22 -3.39 -3.53
N GLY A 264 5.17 -3.17 -4.86
CA GLY A 264 6.28 -2.62 -5.63
C GLY A 264 7.50 -3.53 -5.82
N LYS A 265 7.44 -4.79 -5.33
CA LYS A 265 8.53 -5.77 -5.41
C LYS A 265 8.19 -6.98 -6.27
N TYR A 266 7.19 -6.89 -7.10
CA TYR A 266 6.83 -7.96 -8.03
C TYR A 266 6.50 -7.42 -9.41
N GLN A 267 6.61 -8.29 -10.40
CA GLN A 267 6.17 -8.09 -11.77
C GLN A 267 5.36 -9.31 -12.22
N LEU A 268 4.17 -9.10 -12.75
CA LEU A 268 3.31 -10.15 -13.29
C LEU A 268 2.90 -9.77 -14.70
N ASP A 269 3.46 -10.48 -15.67
CA ASP A 269 3.19 -10.32 -17.09
C ASP A 269 2.38 -11.50 -17.60
N ILE A 270 1.28 -11.21 -18.29
CA ILE A 270 0.40 -12.22 -18.88
C ILE A 270 0.24 -11.91 -20.36
N ARG A 271 0.58 -12.87 -21.20
CA ARG A 271 0.40 -12.80 -22.66
C ARG A 271 -0.60 -13.85 -23.08
N ASP A 272 -1.76 -13.38 -23.46
CA ASP A 272 -2.85 -14.22 -23.96
C ASP A 272 -2.82 -14.19 -25.50
N LEU A 273 -2.02 -15.11 -26.09
CA LEU A 273 -1.86 -15.25 -27.52
C LEU A 273 -3.01 -16.13 -28.10
N GLU A 274 -3.16 -16.16 -29.41
CA GLU A 274 -4.23 -16.91 -30.07
C GLU A 274 -4.24 -18.40 -29.65
N ASN A 275 -3.11 -19.07 -29.71
CA ASN A 275 -3.00 -20.51 -29.43
C ASN A 275 -2.29 -20.82 -28.10
N PHE A 276 -1.63 -19.87 -27.46
CA PHE A 276 -0.83 -20.08 -26.27
C PHE A 276 -1.16 -19.07 -25.20
N TYR A 277 -1.11 -19.51 -23.96
CA TYR A 277 -1.13 -18.66 -22.77
C TYR A 277 0.25 -18.70 -22.14
N HIS A 278 0.78 -17.51 -21.82
CA HIS A 278 2.07 -17.36 -21.20
C HIS A 278 1.94 -16.42 -19.99
N LEU A 279 2.38 -16.87 -18.83
CA LEU A 279 2.41 -16.09 -17.60
C LEU A 279 3.84 -16.06 -17.05
N HIS A 280 4.29 -14.88 -16.72
CA HIS A 280 5.59 -14.65 -16.09
C HIS A 280 5.42 -13.85 -14.82
N LEU A 281 5.84 -14.41 -13.67
CA LEU A 281 5.83 -13.80 -12.36
C LEU A 281 7.26 -13.69 -11.84
N ARG A 282 7.66 -12.48 -11.42
CA ARG A 282 8.91 -12.23 -10.69
C ARG A 282 8.60 -11.62 -9.34
N ILE A 283 9.26 -12.07 -8.30
CA ILE A 283 9.13 -11.55 -6.94
C ILE A 283 10.52 -11.30 -6.38
N GLN A 284 10.81 -10.05 -5.97
CA GLN A 284 12.01 -9.71 -5.21
C GLN A 284 11.80 -10.06 -3.73
N GLN A 285 12.81 -10.66 -3.13
CA GLN A 285 12.76 -11.14 -1.75
C GLN A 285 13.11 -10.07 -0.71
#